data_a8cc25777826d29e8b799d56ab9e5563
#
_entry.id   a8cc25777826d29e8b799d56ab9e5563
#
_cell.length_a   1.000
_cell.length_b   1.000
_cell.length_c   1.000
_cell.angle_alpha   90.00
_cell.angle_beta   90.00
_cell.angle_gamma   90.00
#
_symmetry.space_group_name_H-M   'P 1'
#
loop_
_entity.id
_entity.type
_entity.pdbx_description
1 polymer ?
#
loop_
_entity_poly.entity_id
_entity_poly.type
_entity_poly.pdbx_seq_one_letter_code
_entity_poly.pdbx_strand_id
1 'polypeptide(L)'
;MTTTAILPPDSSITSADPWIQAYCDPKAPEIFSSIITPADVWSPDPFDVETIHQEARERFAQVVDRVIQGRLSSRGAIQLLLGESGSGKTHLMRAFRNYVHSRNLGYCAYMQMTSQTNNYARYLLNNLVDSLEKRYDTSTHDTSTALARLSEALVDAIPSLTEEERQDLKSWDGDLSDAIVQYADRLTALDRFHRCDLELIRIFLHRYRDDYRVHNRVAMWLRCQNLTDQDRRFIGQATPHVDEADPLRMLCAIAQLIGAIQRVPLIFLIDQLEDLQNLEQPVEQFRRLVDTITTLTDQAPNTIVVLACLEDYYVAHRQQLPKSKLDRLENPFQSVRLMSQRSVEEICEIVKRRLRYLYEELGLGHPHDPLHPFTSQELEKAAKLRTRDILDQLRRHQERCRQAGRYLPFPPGDTPPPPPPP
;
A
#
# COMPACT_ATOMS: atom_id res chain seq x y z
N MET A 1 28.63 60.15 30.81
CA MET A 1 27.63 59.09 30.85
C MET A 1 27.02 58.99 29.43
N THR A 2 27.57 58.08 28.65
CA THR A 2 27.19 57.92 27.25
C THR A 2 26.38 56.63 27.15
N THR A 3 25.08 56.81 26.94
CA THR A 3 24.14 55.70 26.78
C THR A 3 24.30 55.12 25.38
N THR A 4 24.86 53.92 25.30
CA THR A 4 24.94 53.15 24.05
C THR A 4 23.60 52.49 23.81
N ALA A 5 22.86 52.95 22.80
CA ALA A 5 21.65 52.31 22.33
C ALA A 5 21.99 50.96 21.65
N ILE A 6 21.49 49.87 22.21
CA ILE A 6 21.53 48.53 21.59
C ILE A 6 20.47 48.53 20.48
N LEU A 7 20.93 48.53 19.23
CA LEU A 7 20.08 48.25 18.06
C LEU A 7 19.61 46.78 18.12
N PRO A 8 18.36 46.49 17.80
CA PRO A 8 17.92 45.10 17.66
C PRO A 8 18.60 44.46 16.46
N PRO A 9 18.84 43.15 16.46
CA PRO A 9 19.47 42.48 15.34
C PRO A 9 18.58 42.57 14.11
N ASP A 10 19.15 43.20 13.09
CA ASP A 10 18.54 43.37 11.76
C ASP A 10 18.53 42.00 11.10
N SER A 11 17.39 41.31 11.19
CA SER A 11 17.14 40.02 10.49
C SER A 11 16.70 40.27 9.05
N SER A 12 17.51 41.00 8.28
CA SER A 12 17.42 41.01 6.82
C SER A 12 17.99 39.70 6.29
N ILE A 13 17.17 38.67 6.22
CA ILE A 13 17.48 37.45 5.48
C ILE A 13 17.63 37.86 4.02
N THR A 14 18.86 37.98 3.57
CA THR A 14 19.23 38.48 2.25
C THR A 14 18.79 37.52 1.15
N SER A 15 18.42 38.05 -0.01
CA SER A 15 18.02 37.36 -1.25
C SER A 15 19.10 36.45 -1.87
N ALA A 16 20.18 36.17 -1.17
CA ALA A 16 21.33 35.37 -1.61
C ALA A 16 21.34 33.93 -1.05
N ASP A 17 20.40 33.58 -0.17
CA ASP A 17 20.34 32.24 0.43
C ASP A 17 19.75 31.22 -0.58
N PRO A 18 20.53 30.21 -1.03
CA PRO A 18 20.10 29.29 -2.07
C PRO A 18 18.93 28.42 -1.66
N TRP A 19 18.79 28.08 -0.38
CA TRP A 19 17.69 27.23 0.11
C TRP A 19 16.39 28.02 0.18
N ILE A 20 16.45 29.32 0.55
CA ILE A 20 15.29 30.23 0.47
C ILE A 20 14.86 30.43 -0.98
N GLN A 21 15.82 30.65 -1.90
CA GLN A 21 15.51 30.73 -3.31
C GLN A 21 14.82 29.46 -3.83
N ALA A 22 15.35 28.29 -3.48
CA ALA A 22 14.74 26.99 -3.83
C ALA A 22 13.33 26.85 -3.28
N TYR A 23 13.08 27.24 -2.04
CA TYR A 23 11.77 27.19 -1.41
C TYR A 23 10.75 28.11 -2.08
N CYS A 24 11.20 29.27 -2.56
CA CYS A 24 10.39 30.30 -3.19
C CYS A 24 10.33 30.20 -4.73
N ASP A 25 11.03 29.25 -5.35
CA ASP A 25 11.04 29.09 -6.81
C ASP A 25 9.67 28.62 -7.31
N PRO A 26 9.00 29.35 -8.22
CA PRO A 26 7.74 28.92 -8.82
C PRO A 26 7.81 27.58 -9.58
N LYS A 27 9.01 27.17 -10.03
CA LYS A 27 9.27 25.94 -10.78
C LYS A 27 9.62 24.76 -9.87
N ALA A 28 9.86 25.00 -8.59
CA ALA A 28 10.17 23.93 -7.64
C ALA A 28 9.00 22.95 -7.49
N PRO A 29 9.25 21.66 -7.21
CA PRO A 29 8.19 20.69 -6.98
C PRO A 29 7.31 21.07 -5.78
N GLU A 30 6.03 20.70 -5.83
CA GLU A 30 5.14 20.83 -4.68
C GLU A 30 5.47 19.74 -3.66
N ILE A 31 5.94 20.16 -2.48
CA ILE A 31 6.38 19.21 -1.44
C ILE A 31 5.37 19.03 -0.29
N PHE A 32 4.34 19.86 -0.21
CA PHE A 32 3.38 19.85 0.89
C PHE A 32 1.98 19.36 0.50
N SER A 33 1.86 18.56 -0.57
CA SER A 33 0.58 17.91 -0.87
C SER A 33 0.16 16.99 0.27
N SER A 34 -1.10 17.10 0.68
CA SER A 34 -1.74 16.22 1.66
C SER A 34 -2.56 15.11 1.03
N ILE A 35 -2.68 15.11 -0.30
CA ILE A 35 -3.50 14.17 -1.06
C ILE A 35 -2.64 12.97 -1.44
N ILE A 36 -3.11 11.78 -1.09
CA ILE A 36 -2.55 10.49 -1.52
C ILE A 36 -3.62 9.79 -2.35
N THR A 37 -3.29 9.49 -3.59
CA THR A 37 -4.16 8.74 -4.49
C THR A 37 -3.90 7.22 -4.38
N PRO A 38 -4.83 6.36 -4.84
CA PRO A 38 -4.58 4.92 -4.92
C PRO A 38 -3.33 4.55 -5.71
N ALA A 39 -2.97 5.36 -6.71
CA ALA A 39 -1.76 5.16 -7.50
C ALA A 39 -0.48 5.40 -6.68
N ASP A 40 -0.49 6.37 -5.75
CA ASP A 40 0.66 6.71 -4.92
C ASP A 40 1.05 5.58 -3.96
N VAL A 41 0.11 4.70 -3.59
CA VAL A 41 0.40 3.53 -2.75
C VAL A 41 1.43 2.62 -3.42
N TRP A 42 1.52 2.65 -4.75
CA TRP A 42 2.43 1.81 -5.54
C TRP A 42 3.77 2.49 -5.86
N SER A 43 4.04 3.67 -5.35
CA SER A 43 5.28 4.41 -5.55
C SER A 43 6.11 4.52 -4.27
N PRO A 44 7.45 4.73 -4.36
CA PRO A 44 8.26 5.08 -3.20
C PRO A 44 7.71 6.32 -2.51
N ASP A 45 7.86 6.39 -1.19
CA ASP A 45 7.43 7.54 -0.40
C ASP A 45 8.64 8.28 0.20
N PRO A 46 9.09 9.37 -0.43
CA PRO A 46 10.21 10.15 0.10
C PRO A 46 9.84 10.92 1.38
N PHE A 47 8.55 11.03 1.68
CA PHE A 47 8.02 11.83 2.78
C PHE A 47 7.62 11.01 4.01
N ASP A 48 7.82 9.70 3.98
CA ASP A 48 7.46 8.85 5.12
C ASP A 48 8.32 9.16 6.36
N VAL A 49 7.65 9.35 7.50
CA VAL A 49 8.27 9.56 8.80
C VAL A 49 7.98 8.35 9.67
N GLU A 50 8.98 7.49 9.85
CA GLU A 50 8.82 6.18 10.48
C GLU A 50 8.35 6.25 11.95
N THR A 51 8.62 7.34 12.65
CA THR A 51 8.18 7.55 14.04
C THR A 51 6.68 7.82 14.17
N ILE A 52 6.04 8.28 13.08
CA ILE A 52 4.59 8.51 13.06
C ILE A 52 3.87 7.16 12.99
N HIS A 53 2.91 6.96 13.91
CA HIS A 53 2.16 5.71 14.06
C HIS A 53 3.05 4.48 14.34
N GLN A 54 4.11 4.66 15.11
CA GLN A 54 5.10 3.63 15.40
C GLN A 54 4.45 2.34 15.93
N GLU A 55 3.49 2.43 16.84
CA GLU A 55 2.77 1.26 17.37
C GLU A 55 2.10 0.44 16.25
N ALA A 56 1.44 1.09 15.29
CA ALA A 56 0.81 0.41 14.17
C ALA A 56 1.83 -0.28 13.27
N ARG A 57 2.97 0.37 13.04
CA ARG A 57 4.09 -0.17 12.24
C ARG A 57 4.72 -1.40 12.90
N GLU A 58 5.02 -1.30 14.18
CA GLU A 58 5.61 -2.40 14.97
C GLU A 58 4.67 -3.61 15.03
N ARG A 59 3.38 -3.38 15.28
CA ARG A 59 2.38 -4.46 15.30
C ARG A 59 2.25 -5.12 13.92
N PHE A 60 2.21 -4.34 12.85
CA PHE A 60 2.17 -4.89 11.50
C PHE A 60 3.41 -5.75 11.20
N ALA A 61 4.62 -5.25 11.50
CA ALA A 61 5.85 -5.99 11.34
C ALA A 61 5.84 -7.31 12.14
N GLN A 62 5.39 -7.28 13.39
CA GLN A 62 5.25 -8.48 14.23
C GLN A 62 4.28 -9.51 13.64
N VAL A 63 3.18 -9.06 13.03
CA VAL A 63 2.21 -9.96 12.37
C VAL A 63 2.85 -10.62 11.16
N VAL A 64 3.53 -9.85 10.32
CA VAL A 64 4.26 -10.36 9.14
C VAL A 64 5.31 -11.40 9.57
N ASP A 65 6.12 -11.08 10.57
CA ASP A 65 7.14 -11.99 11.10
C ASP A 65 6.55 -13.30 11.65
N ARG A 66 5.40 -13.24 12.34
CA ARG A 66 4.72 -14.45 12.84
C ARG A 66 4.27 -15.36 11.72
N VAL A 67 3.78 -14.81 10.60
CA VAL A 67 3.41 -15.62 9.42
C VAL A 67 4.64 -16.28 8.84
N ILE A 68 5.71 -15.52 8.59
CA ILE A 68 6.96 -16.04 7.99
C ILE A 68 7.58 -17.14 8.86
N GLN A 69 7.51 -16.99 10.19
CA GLN A 69 8.03 -17.98 11.14
C GLN A 69 7.10 -19.18 11.37
N GLY A 70 5.93 -19.21 10.70
CA GLY A 70 4.92 -20.27 10.92
C GLY A 70 4.33 -20.28 12.33
N ARG A 71 4.38 -19.15 13.05
CA ARG A 71 3.90 -19.00 14.44
C ARG A 71 2.47 -18.50 14.54
N LEU A 72 1.81 -18.17 13.42
CA LEU A 72 0.38 -17.96 13.43
C LEU A 72 -0.32 -19.30 13.65
N SER A 73 -1.40 -19.25 14.43
CA SER A 73 -2.32 -20.37 14.64
C SER A 73 -2.92 -20.84 13.31
N SER A 74 -3.87 -21.75 13.34
CA SER A 74 -4.55 -22.33 12.17
C SER A 74 -5.30 -21.35 11.28
N ARG A 75 -5.19 -20.03 11.51
CA ARG A 75 -5.89 -18.97 10.75
C ARG A 75 -4.97 -17.77 10.49
N GLY A 76 -5.31 -16.97 9.45
CA GLY A 76 -4.68 -15.70 9.15
C GLY A 76 -4.96 -14.61 10.19
N ALA A 77 -4.42 -13.42 9.97
CA ALA A 77 -4.52 -12.28 10.88
C ALA A 77 -5.40 -11.17 10.31
N ILE A 78 -6.10 -10.47 11.21
CA ILE A 78 -6.81 -9.22 10.88
C ILE A 78 -6.26 -8.13 11.80
N GLN A 79 -5.88 -6.99 11.21
CA GLN A 79 -5.44 -5.80 11.94
C GLN A 79 -6.37 -4.64 11.60
N LEU A 80 -6.99 -4.07 12.62
CA LEU A 80 -7.91 -2.94 12.47
C LEU A 80 -7.20 -1.63 12.82
N LEU A 81 -7.20 -0.67 11.87
CA LEU A 81 -6.68 0.67 12.03
C LEU A 81 -7.84 1.66 12.10
N LEU A 82 -8.01 2.28 13.25
CA LEU A 82 -9.06 3.25 13.51
C LEU A 82 -8.48 4.65 13.60
N GLY A 83 -9.15 5.64 13.03
CA GLY A 83 -8.68 7.01 13.15
C GLY A 83 -9.60 7.99 12.43
N GLU A 84 -9.49 9.26 12.77
CA GLU A 84 -10.22 10.35 12.14
C GLU A 84 -9.82 10.56 10.67
N SER A 85 -10.62 11.35 9.94
CA SER A 85 -10.23 11.82 8.61
C SER A 85 -8.94 12.63 8.69
N GLY A 86 -7.99 12.34 7.80
CA GLY A 86 -6.68 13.01 7.79
C GLY A 86 -5.68 12.51 8.84
N SER A 87 -5.97 11.41 9.56
CA SER A 87 -5.02 10.79 10.50
C SER A 87 -3.82 10.10 9.84
N GLY A 88 -3.85 9.88 8.52
CA GLY A 88 -2.76 9.25 7.76
C GLY A 88 -2.97 7.76 7.48
N LYS A 89 -4.21 7.24 7.52
CA LYS A 89 -4.53 5.82 7.22
C LYS A 89 -3.97 5.35 5.89
N THR A 90 -4.30 6.05 4.80
CA THR A 90 -3.81 5.73 3.44
C THR A 90 -2.29 5.82 3.33
N HIS A 91 -1.68 6.83 3.97
CA HIS A 91 -0.22 6.96 4.03
C HIS A 91 0.43 5.74 4.73
N LEU A 92 -0.16 5.30 5.83
CA LEU A 92 0.32 4.12 6.56
C LEU A 92 0.18 2.83 5.74
N MET A 93 -0.90 2.69 4.94
CA MET A 93 -1.04 1.57 3.98
C MET A 93 0.10 1.55 2.95
N ARG A 94 0.46 2.73 2.42
CA ARG A 94 1.63 2.89 1.54
C ARG A 94 2.92 2.48 2.23
N ALA A 95 3.12 2.93 3.47
CA ALA A 95 4.29 2.56 4.26
C ALA A 95 4.36 1.03 4.51
N PHE A 96 3.24 0.37 4.82
CA PHE A 96 3.17 -1.08 4.99
C PHE A 96 3.53 -1.82 3.70
N ARG A 97 2.96 -1.40 2.56
CA ARG A 97 3.32 -1.99 1.26
C ARG A 97 4.82 -1.81 0.97
N ASN A 98 5.37 -0.62 1.17
CA ASN A 98 6.79 -0.35 0.94
C ASN A 98 7.67 -1.20 1.87
N TYR A 99 7.31 -1.32 3.15
CA TYR A 99 8.01 -2.18 4.12
C TYR A 99 8.08 -3.63 3.65
N VAL A 100 6.96 -4.17 3.16
CA VAL A 100 6.85 -5.57 2.71
C VAL A 100 7.63 -5.81 1.42
N HIS A 101 7.42 -4.97 0.41
CA HIS A 101 7.97 -5.19 -0.92
C HIS A 101 9.48 -4.92 -0.98
N SER A 102 9.97 -3.85 -0.35
CA SER A 102 11.42 -3.55 -0.32
C SER A 102 12.26 -4.59 0.41
N ARG A 103 11.64 -5.39 1.28
CA ARG A 103 12.30 -6.46 2.05
C ARG A 103 11.94 -7.86 1.57
N ASN A 104 11.15 -8.00 0.52
CA ASN A 104 10.65 -9.28 -0.01
C ASN A 104 9.92 -10.13 1.04
N LEU A 105 9.12 -9.50 1.92
CA LEU A 105 8.44 -10.15 3.04
C LEU A 105 7.03 -10.64 2.70
N GLY A 106 6.54 -10.46 1.49
CA GLY A 106 5.19 -10.87 1.10
C GLY A 106 4.66 -10.15 -0.13
N TYR A 107 3.40 -10.34 -0.40
CA TYR A 107 2.68 -9.71 -1.52
C TYR A 107 1.50 -8.91 -1.00
N CYS A 108 1.38 -7.65 -1.43
CA CYS A 108 0.31 -6.75 -1.01
C CYS A 108 -0.72 -6.56 -2.12
N ALA A 109 -1.99 -6.56 -1.73
CA ALA A 109 -3.11 -6.06 -2.51
C ALA A 109 -3.69 -4.82 -1.81
N TYR A 110 -3.86 -3.72 -2.53
CA TYR A 110 -4.45 -2.50 -2.00
C TYR A 110 -5.77 -2.19 -2.68
N MET A 111 -6.76 -1.78 -1.90
CA MET A 111 -8.07 -1.38 -2.40
C MET A 111 -8.79 -0.39 -1.50
N GLN A 112 -9.64 0.43 -2.08
CA GLN A 112 -10.57 1.31 -1.38
C GLN A 112 -11.99 0.77 -1.53
N MET A 113 -12.79 0.85 -0.49
CA MET A 113 -14.19 0.35 -0.52
C MET A 113 -15.15 1.36 -1.15
N THR A 114 -14.86 1.76 -2.40
CA THR A 114 -15.60 2.79 -3.11
C THR A 114 -16.73 2.27 -4.01
N SER A 115 -16.84 0.97 -4.20
CA SER A 115 -17.69 0.40 -5.25
C SER A 115 -18.92 -0.32 -4.69
N GLN A 116 -20.04 -0.13 -5.35
CA GLN A 116 -21.20 -0.99 -5.19
C GLN A 116 -20.82 -2.40 -5.67
N THR A 117 -20.73 -3.35 -4.76
CA THR A 117 -20.51 -4.75 -5.10
C THR A 117 -21.45 -5.62 -4.29
N ASN A 118 -22.03 -6.62 -4.94
CA ASN A 118 -22.82 -7.64 -4.28
C ASN A 118 -21.96 -8.87 -3.89
N ASN A 119 -20.73 -8.94 -4.40
CA ASN A 119 -19.81 -10.05 -4.15
C ASN A 119 -18.42 -9.52 -3.75
N TYR A 120 -18.15 -9.44 -2.44
CA TYR A 120 -16.88 -8.95 -1.90
C TYR A 120 -15.71 -9.88 -2.23
N ALA A 121 -15.92 -11.20 -2.35
CA ALA A 121 -14.85 -12.09 -2.76
C ALA A 121 -14.36 -11.76 -4.18
N ARG A 122 -15.26 -11.49 -5.11
CA ARG A 122 -14.92 -11.05 -6.47
C ARG A 122 -14.26 -9.68 -6.47
N TYR A 123 -14.72 -8.77 -5.62
CA TYR A 123 -14.09 -7.46 -5.48
C TYR A 123 -12.64 -7.56 -4.97
N LEU A 124 -12.42 -8.34 -3.91
CA LEU A 124 -11.08 -8.59 -3.37
C LEU A 124 -10.17 -9.27 -4.40
N LEU A 125 -10.71 -10.25 -5.14
CA LEU A 125 -9.96 -10.99 -6.16
C LEU A 125 -9.51 -10.08 -7.31
N ASN A 126 -10.41 -9.24 -7.84
CA ASN A 126 -10.07 -8.32 -8.92
C ASN A 126 -8.96 -7.35 -8.49
N ASN A 127 -9.09 -6.75 -7.31
CA ASN A 127 -8.07 -5.85 -6.76
C ASN A 127 -6.75 -6.56 -6.44
N LEU A 128 -6.81 -7.84 -6.02
CA LEU A 128 -5.60 -8.65 -5.83
C LEU A 128 -4.87 -8.83 -7.15
N VAL A 129 -5.56 -9.29 -8.21
CA VAL A 129 -4.93 -9.52 -9.52
C VAL A 129 -4.39 -8.20 -10.08
N ASP A 130 -5.15 -7.10 -9.99
CA ASP A 130 -4.68 -5.76 -10.39
C ASP A 130 -3.42 -5.35 -9.63
N SER A 131 -3.34 -5.68 -8.33
CA SER A 131 -2.19 -5.40 -7.49
C SER A 131 -0.98 -6.27 -7.87
N LEU A 132 -1.20 -7.54 -8.19
CA LEU A 132 -0.14 -8.46 -8.62
C LEU A 132 0.42 -8.10 -10.02
N GLU A 133 -0.34 -7.40 -10.85
CA GLU A 133 0.12 -6.85 -12.13
C GLU A 133 0.91 -5.54 -12.00
N LYS A 134 0.95 -4.94 -10.79
CA LYS A 134 1.80 -3.79 -10.51
C LYS A 134 3.25 -4.20 -10.34
N ARG A 135 4.16 -3.25 -10.60
CA ARG A 135 5.58 -3.40 -10.31
C ARG A 135 5.77 -3.74 -8.83
N TYR A 136 6.54 -4.80 -8.57
CA TYR A 136 6.70 -5.30 -7.20
C TYR A 136 7.52 -4.34 -6.34
N ASP A 137 8.75 -4.03 -6.74
CA ASP A 137 9.62 -3.12 -6.02
C ASP A 137 9.90 -1.87 -6.83
N THR A 138 9.38 -0.75 -6.38
CA THR A 138 9.52 0.55 -7.04
C THR A 138 10.76 1.32 -6.57
N SER A 139 11.48 0.82 -5.57
CA SER A 139 12.74 1.41 -5.08
C SER A 139 13.97 0.98 -5.88
N THR A 140 13.86 -0.08 -6.69
CA THR A 140 14.94 -0.62 -7.53
C THR A 140 14.72 -0.31 -9.00
N HIS A 141 15.64 -0.72 -9.87
CA HIS A 141 15.45 -0.65 -11.34
C HIS A 141 14.69 -1.87 -11.91
N ASP A 142 14.36 -2.85 -11.07
CA ASP A 142 13.57 -4.02 -11.46
C ASP A 142 12.15 -3.60 -11.85
N THR A 143 11.73 -3.92 -13.08
CA THR A 143 10.40 -3.62 -13.62
C THR A 143 9.43 -4.79 -13.48
N SER A 144 9.86 -5.91 -12.87
CA SER A 144 9.06 -7.12 -12.73
C SER A 144 7.79 -6.85 -11.94
N THR A 145 6.66 -7.37 -12.42
CA THR A 145 5.40 -7.35 -11.67
C THR A 145 5.43 -8.40 -10.56
N ALA A 146 4.60 -8.23 -9.54
CA ALA A 146 4.45 -9.22 -8.48
C ALA A 146 4.04 -10.59 -9.04
N LEU A 147 3.17 -10.62 -10.05
CA LEU A 147 2.74 -11.85 -10.71
C LEU A 147 3.87 -12.54 -11.48
N ALA A 148 4.73 -11.77 -12.16
CA ALA A 148 5.91 -12.32 -12.85
C ALA A 148 6.90 -12.94 -11.85
N ARG A 149 7.19 -12.25 -10.74
CA ARG A 149 8.07 -12.77 -9.68
C ARG A 149 7.53 -14.04 -9.03
N LEU A 150 6.22 -14.13 -8.82
CA LEU A 150 5.60 -15.36 -8.32
C LEU A 150 5.76 -16.52 -9.30
N SER A 151 5.56 -16.27 -10.59
CA SER A 151 5.75 -17.30 -11.62
C SER A 151 7.22 -17.74 -11.70
N GLU A 152 8.16 -16.81 -11.63
CA GLU A 152 9.60 -17.12 -11.62
C GLU A 152 9.97 -17.94 -10.37
N ALA A 153 9.53 -17.52 -9.18
CA ALA A 153 9.78 -18.25 -7.95
C ALA A 153 9.14 -19.66 -7.94
N LEU A 154 8.02 -19.86 -8.62
CA LEU A 154 7.42 -21.17 -8.83
C LEU A 154 8.28 -22.05 -9.73
N VAL A 155 8.79 -21.51 -10.83
CA VAL A 155 9.71 -22.22 -11.75
C VAL A 155 11.00 -22.60 -11.01
N ASP A 156 11.56 -21.69 -10.20
CA ASP A 156 12.74 -21.99 -9.36
C ASP A 156 12.51 -23.10 -8.34
N ALA A 157 11.27 -23.35 -7.97
CA ALA A 157 10.89 -24.42 -7.04
C ALA A 157 10.77 -25.81 -7.69
N ILE A 158 10.82 -25.90 -9.03
CA ILE A 158 10.72 -27.20 -9.75
C ILE A 158 11.98 -28.03 -9.48
N PRO A 159 11.83 -29.25 -8.93
CA PRO A 159 12.98 -30.10 -8.66
C PRO A 159 13.74 -30.47 -9.94
N SER A 160 15.07 -30.36 -9.91
CA SER A 160 15.98 -30.79 -10.99
C SER A 160 15.65 -30.18 -12.38
N LEU A 161 15.11 -28.95 -12.39
CA LEU A 161 14.89 -28.21 -13.65
C LEU A 161 16.26 -27.83 -14.25
N THR A 162 16.51 -28.23 -15.48
CA THR A 162 17.72 -27.84 -16.20
C THR A 162 17.57 -26.43 -16.81
N GLU A 163 18.69 -25.79 -17.16
CA GLU A 163 18.66 -24.48 -17.81
C GLU A 163 18.02 -24.55 -19.20
N GLU A 164 18.18 -25.65 -19.91
CA GLU A 164 17.55 -25.91 -21.22
C GLU A 164 16.01 -25.97 -21.04
N GLU A 165 15.51 -26.82 -20.10
CA GLU A 165 14.08 -26.89 -19.78
C GLU A 165 13.50 -25.52 -19.36
N ARG A 166 14.28 -24.72 -18.64
CA ARG A 166 13.89 -23.36 -18.21
C ARG A 166 13.74 -22.43 -19.41
N GLN A 167 14.68 -22.46 -20.35
CA GLN A 167 14.63 -21.64 -21.56
C GLN A 167 13.48 -22.05 -22.48
N ASP A 168 13.24 -23.37 -22.63
CA ASP A 168 12.11 -23.91 -23.38
C ASP A 168 10.77 -23.44 -22.77
N LEU A 169 10.64 -23.51 -21.43
CA LEU A 169 9.44 -23.05 -20.71
C LEU A 169 9.21 -21.54 -20.89
N LYS A 170 10.27 -20.76 -21.01
CA LYS A 170 10.19 -19.31 -21.23
C LYS A 170 9.84 -18.95 -22.67
N SER A 171 10.14 -19.83 -23.62
CA SER A 171 9.86 -19.61 -25.06
C SER A 171 8.37 -19.34 -25.29
N TRP A 172 8.09 -18.45 -26.23
CA TRP A 172 6.72 -18.16 -26.67
C TRP A 172 6.24 -19.11 -27.78
N ASP A 173 7.16 -19.84 -28.42
CA ASP A 173 6.87 -20.77 -29.54
C ASP A 173 6.56 -22.19 -29.04
N GLY A 174 5.55 -22.80 -29.61
CA GLY A 174 5.22 -24.21 -29.42
C GLY A 174 4.13 -24.52 -28.39
N ASP A 175 3.66 -25.74 -28.40
CA ASP A 175 2.73 -26.28 -27.43
C ASP A 175 3.52 -26.87 -26.25
N LEU A 176 3.47 -26.18 -25.12
CA LEU A 176 4.14 -26.60 -23.87
C LEU A 176 3.21 -27.34 -22.90
N SER A 177 2.00 -27.70 -23.34
CA SER A 177 0.97 -28.26 -22.43
C SER A 177 1.47 -29.52 -21.70
N ASP A 178 2.12 -30.45 -22.41
CA ASP A 178 2.64 -31.69 -21.79
C ASP A 178 3.80 -31.42 -20.84
N ALA A 179 4.71 -30.50 -21.19
CA ALA A 179 5.84 -30.12 -20.35
C ALA A 179 5.34 -29.45 -19.05
N ILE A 180 4.35 -28.54 -19.16
CA ILE A 180 3.74 -27.86 -18.00
C ILE A 180 3.04 -28.85 -17.08
N VAL A 181 2.38 -29.88 -17.62
CA VAL A 181 1.79 -30.95 -16.81
C VAL A 181 2.89 -31.69 -16.01
N GLN A 182 3.99 -32.08 -16.67
CA GLN A 182 5.10 -32.77 -16.02
C GLN A 182 5.77 -31.89 -14.93
N TYR A 183 5.95 -30.60 -15.17
CA TYR A 183 6.53 -29.69 -14.18
C TYR A 183 5.58 -29.47 -13.00
N ALA A 184 4.28 -29.36 -13.24
CA ALA A 184 3.29 -29.29 -12.19
C ALA A 184 3.27 -30.57 -11.31
N ASP A 185 3.41 -31.75 -11.94
CA ASP A 185 3.51 -33.03 -11.22
C ASP A 185 4.78 -33.10 -10.37
N ARG A 186 5.93 -32.63 -10.89
CA ARG A 186 7.18 -32.52 -10.09
C ARG A 186 7.01 -31.61 -8.87
N LEU A 187 6.28 -30.49 -9.01
CA LEU A 187 5.99 -29.58 -7.90
C LEU A 187 5.08 -30.22 -6.86
N THR A 188 3.98 -30.84 -7.31
CA THR A 188 3.00 -31.45 -6.40
C THR A 188 3.54 -32.69 -5.69
N ALA A 189 4.62 -33.29 -6.15
CA ALA A 189 5.37 -34.33 -5.42
C ALA A 189 6.07 -33.78 -4.16
N LEU A 190 6.24 -32.47 -4.01
CA LEU A 190 6.80 -31.84 -2.81
C LEU A 190 5.68 -31.59 -1.78
N ASP A 191 5.89 -31.99 -0.53
CA ASP A 191 4.92 -31.87 0.58
C ASP A 191 4.29 -30.48 0.69
N ARG A 192 5.07 -29.43 0.46
CA ARG A 192 4.60 -28.04 0.57
C ARG A 192 3.56 -27.65 -0.48
N PHE A 193 3.51 -28.36 -1.63
CA PHE A 193 2.55 -28.12 -2.71
C PHE A 193 1.37 -29.09 -2.73
N HIS A 194 1.34 -30.12 -1.86
CA HIS A 194 0.28 -31.12 -1.82
C HIS A 194 -1.14 -30.56 -1.67
N ARG A 195 -1.28 -29.37 -1.06
CA ARG A 195 -2.57 -28.71 -0.83
C ARG A 195 -2.85 -27.60 -1.83
N CYS A 196 -1.92 -27.34 -2.76
CA CYS A 196 -2.10 -26.31 -3.76
C CYS A 196 -3.01 -26.82 -4.88
N ASP A 197 -3.79 -25.90 -5.44
CA ASP A 197 -4.59 -26.17 -6.64
C ASP A 197 -3.66 -26.46 -7.82
N LEU A 198 -3.79 -27.65 -8.42
CA LEU A 198 -2.94 -28.10 -9.51
C LEU A 198 -3.11 -27.25 -10.77
N GLU A 199 -4.34 -26.82 -11.05
CA GLU A 199 -4.63 -25.99 -12.20
C GLU A 199 -4.04 -24.59 -12.06
N LEU A 200 -4.12 -24.04 -10.83
CA LEU A 200 -3.46 -22.76 -10.52
C LEU A 200 -1.94 -22.86 -10.70
N ILE A 201 -1.29 -23.96 -10.29
CA ILE A 201 0.13 -24.20 -10.55
C ILE A 201 0.41 -24.15 -12.05
N ARG A 202 -0.36 -24.86 -12.87
CA ARG A 202 -0.21 -24.87 -14.34
C ARG A 202 -0.39 -23.48 -14.94
N ILE A 203 -1.36 -22.71 -14.47
CA ILE A 203 -1.60 -21.34 -14.91
C ILE A 203 -0.41 -20.42 -14.61
N PHE A 204 0.21 -20.55 -13.43
CA PHE A 204 1.42 -19.79 -13.09
C PHE A 204 2.64 -20.21 -13.92
N LEU A 205 2.75 -21.49 -14.28
CA LEU A 205 3.78 -21.95 -15.22
C LEU A 205 3.55 -21.39 -16.64
N HIS A 206 2.29 -21.34 -17.11
CA HIS A 206 1.95 -20.63 -18.35
C HIS A 206 2.30 -19.15 -18.29
N ARG A 207 2.12 -18.49 -17.12
CA ARG A 207 2.44 -17.08 -16.91
C ARG A 207 3.94 -16.78 -17.02
N TYR A 208 4.81 -17.76 -16.79
CA TYR A 208 6.27 -17.62 -16.93
C TYR A 208 6.72 -17.44 -18.39
N ARG A 209 5.92 -17.86 -19.36
CA ARG A 209 6.20 -17.72 -20.80
C ARG A 209 6.30 -16.24 -21.17
N ASP A 210 7.20 -15.93 -22.10
CA ASP A 210 7.37 -14.56 -22.63
C ASP A 210 6.36 -14.29 -23.77
N ASP A 211 5.06 -14.46 -23.47
CA ASP A 211 3.95 -14.25 -24.41
C ASP A 211 2.84 -13.42 -23.79
N TYR A 212 2.71 -12.16 -24.24
CA TYR A 212 1.69 -11.25 -23.74
C TYR A 212 0.24 -11.75 -23.93
N ARG A 213 0.01 -12.62 -24.94
CA ARG A 213 -1.32 -13.21 -25.19
C ARG A 213 -1.69 -14.16 -24.06
N VAL A 214 -0.72 -14.93 -23.57
CA VAL A 214 -0.87 -15.80 -22.41
C VAL A 214 -1.09 -14.96 -21.15
N HIS A 215 -0.31 -13.90 -20.95
CA HIS A 215 -0.38 -13.05 -19.77
C HIS A 215 -1.79 -12.48 -19.55
N ASN A 216 -2.41 -11.92 -20.58
CA ASN A 216 -3.76 -11.37 -20.50
C ASN A 216 -4.79 -12.44 -20.14
N ARG A 217 -4.69 -13.65 -20.71
CA ARG A 217 -5.62 -14.75 -20.44
C ARG A 217 -5.45 -15.32 -19.04
N VAL A 218 -4.21 -15.42 -18.57
CA VAL A 218 -3.92 -15.79 -17.18
C VAL A 218 -4.57 -14.78 -16.22
N ALA A 219 -4.40 -13.47 -16.46
CA ALA A 219 -5.02 -12.45 -15.62
C ALA A 219 -6.56 -12.52 -15.64
N MET A 220 -7.18 -12.77 -16.79
CA MET A 220 -8.63 -12.97 -16.91
C MET A 220 -9.09 -14.23 -16.15
N TRP A 221 -8.36 -15.34 -16.29
CA TRP A 221 -8.68 -16.58 -15.60
C TRP A 221 -8.57 -16.43 -14.08
N LEU A 222 -7.49 -15.80 -13.60
CA LEU A 222 -7.31 -15.51 -12.18
C LEU A 222 -8.43 -14.64 -11.59
N ARG A 223 -9.04 -13.74 -12.40
CA ARG A 223 -10.23 -12.96 -12.00
C ARG A 223 -11.54 -13.73 -12.07
N CYS A 224 -11.49 -15.04 -12.35
CA CYS A 224 -12.67 -15.87 -12.59
C CYS A 224 -13.60 -15.26 -13.67
N GLN A 225 -13.00 -14.72 -14.74
CA GLN A 225 -13.74 -14.22 -15.91
C GLN A 225 -13.98 -15.34 -16.91
N ASN A 226 -15.09 -15.25 -17.66
CA ASN A 226 -15.39 -16.22 -18.70
C ASN A 226 -14.43 -16.08 -19.86
N LEU A 227 -13.68 -17.13 -20.14
CA LEU A 227 -12.81 -17.28 -21.30
C LEU A 227 -13.50 -18.12 -22.36
N THR A 228 -13.35 -17.76 -23.64
CA THR A 228 -13.76 -18.60 -24.74
C THR A 228 -12.92 -19.87 -24.82
N ASP A 229 -13.41 -20.91 -25.48
CA ASP A 229 -12.63 -22.14 -25.70
C ASP A 229 -11.32 -21.86 -26.44
N GLN A 230 -11.31 -20.89 -27.35
CA GLN A 230 -10.12 -20.48 -28.05
C GLN A 230 -9.11 -19.81 -27.09
N ASP A 231 -9.56 -18.97 -26.19
CA ASP A 231 -8.68 -18.31 -25.21
C ASP A 231 -8.09 -19.31 -24.22
N ARG A 232 -8.88 -20.29 -23.78
CA ARG A 232 -8.43 -21.34 -22.85
C ARG A 232 -7.32 -22.22 -23.42
N ARG A 233 -7.28 -22.40 -24.75
CA ARG A 233 -6.18 -23.15 -25.41
C ARG A 233 -4.82 -22.51 -25.18
N PHE A 234 -4.72 -21.18 -25.04
CA PHE A 234 -3.45 -20.50 -24.77
C PHE A 234 -2.90 -20.77 -23.38
N ILE A 235 -3.74 -21.23 -22.46
CA ILE A 235 -3.39 -21.52 -21.05
C ILE A 235 -3.72 -22.97 -20.68
N GLY A 236 -3.45 -23.92 -21.59
CA GLY A 236 -3.57 -25.36 -21.34
C GLY A 236 -5.00 -25.87 -21.16
N GLN A 237 -6.00 -25.24 -21.83
CA GLN A 237 -7.43 -25.55 -21.72
C GLN A 237 -7.99 -25.48 -20.29
N ALA A 238 -7.54 -24.48 -19.54
CA ALA A 238 -7.95 -24.27 -18.14
C ALA A 238 -9.46 -24.35 -17.95
N THR A 239 -9.87 -24.92 -16.82
CA THR A 239 -11.29 -25.12 -16.46
C THR A 239 -12.00 -23.77 -16.32
N PRO A 240 -13.21 -23.60 -16.87
CA PRO A 240 -13.96 -22.37 -16.72
C PRO A 240 -14.49 -22.21 -15.29
N HIS A 241 -14.52 -20.98 -14.79
CA HIS A 241 -15.15 -20.63 -13.53
C HIS A 241 -16.64 -20.36 -13.78
N VAL A 242 -17.50 -21.09 -13.13
CA VAL A 242 -18.98 -21.00 -13.30
C VAL A 242 -19.73 -20.81 -11.99
N ASP A 243 -19.06 -21.01 -10.85
CA ASP A 243 -19.65 -20.94 -9.52
C ASP A 243 -19.48 -19.53 -8.91
N GLU A 244 -20.50 -19.04 -8.21
CA GLU A 244 -20.44 -17.80 -7.46
C GLU A 244 -19.39 -17.83 -6.34
N ALA A 245 -19.04 -19.02 -5.83
CA ALA A 245 -18.01 -19.23 -4.82
C ALA A 245 -16.57 -19.25 -5.37
N ASP A 246 -16.39 -19.33 -6.70
CA ASP A 246 -15.07 -19.44 -7.31
C ASP A 246 -14.11 -18.28 -6.94
N PRO A 247 -14.56 -17.02 -6.84
CA PRO A 247 -13.66 -15.94 -6.43
C PRO A 247 -13.05 -16.14 -5.05
N LEU A 248 -13.79 -16.65 -4.07
CA LEU A 248 -13.24 -16.91 -2.73
C LEU A 248 -12.30 -18.11 -2.73
N ARG A 249 -12.63 -19.17 -3.47
CA ARG A 249 -11.74 -20.33 -3.67
C ARG A 249 -10.42 -19.90 -4.31
N MET A 250 -10.48 -19.05 -5.34
CA MET A 250 -9.30 -18.50 -6.03
C MET A 250 -8.44 -17.65 -5.09
N LEU A 251 -9.02 -16.78 -4.29
CA LEU A 251 -8.29 -16.01 -3.26
C LEU A 251 -7.52 -16.93 -2.31
N CYS A 252 -8.18 -17.97 -1.81
CA CYS A 252 -7.56 -18.95 -0.92
C CYS A 252 -6.46 -19.75 -1.64
N ALA A 253 -6.70 -20.17 -2.88
CA ALA A 253 -5.73 -20.92 -3.67
C ALA A 253 -4.47 -20.10 -3.98
N ILE A 254 -4.62 -18.81 -4.35
CA ILE A 254 -3.47 -17.90 -4.57
C ILE A 254 -2.69 -17.71 -3.27
N ALA A 255 -3.36 -17.48 -2.14
CA ALA A 255 -2.69 -17.34 -0.85
C ALA A 255 -1.92 -18.61 -0.48
N GLN A 256 -2.53 -19.79 -0.61
CA GLN A 256 -1.88 -21.08 -0.34
C GLN A 256 -0.66 -21.31 -1.25
N LEU A 257 -0.77 -20.98 -2.53
CA LEU A 257 0.34 -21.11 -3.48
C LEU A 257 1.51 -20.19 -3.10
N ILE A 258 1.25 -18.92 -2.76
CA ILE A 258 2.27 -17.98 -2.26
C ILE A 258 2.99 -18.55 -1.03
N GLY A 259 2.21 -19.09 -0.08
CA GLY A 259 2.76 -19.72 1.11
C GLY A 259 3.61 -20.96 0.82
N ALA A 260 3.22 -21.77 -0.18
CA ALA A 260 3.97 -22.94 -0.62
C ALA A 260 5.27 -22.59 -1.34
N ILE A 261 5.26 -21.53 -2.17
CA ILE A 261 6.44 -21.07 -2.92
C ILE A 261 7.49 -20.48 -1.99
N GLN A 262 7.14 -19.46 -1.19
CA GLN A 262 8.11 -18.60 -0.49
C GLN A 262 7.92 -18.52 1.03
N ARG A 263 6.87 -19.13 1.59
CA ARG A 263 6.51 -19.04 3.02
C ARG A 263 6.27 -17.62 3.51
N VAL A 264 5.74 -16.77 2.65
CA VAL A 264 5.44 -15.37 2.97
C VAL A 264 3.92 -15.11 2.96
N PRO A 265 3.44 -14.04 3.61
CA PRO A 265 2.02 -13.71 3.62
C PRO A 265 1.53 -13.09 2.30
N LEU A 266 0.25 -13.31 2.03
CA LEU A 266 -0.58 -12.47 1.17
C LEU A 266 -1.29 -11.44 2.05
N ILE A 267 -1.12 -10.15 1.75
CA ILE A 267 -1.56 -9.04 2.58
C ILE A 267 -2.60 -8.20 1.82
N PHE A 268 -3.78 -8.06 2.39
CA PHE A 268 -4.82 -7.17 1.89
C PHE A 268 -4.83 -5.87 2.70
N LEU A 269 -4.65 -4.76 2.03
CA LEU A 269 -4.71 -3.40 2.58
C LEU A 269 -6.03 -2.78 2.12
N ILE A 270 -7.04 -2.79 2.98
CA ILE A 270 -8.40 -2.35 2.67
C ILE A 270 -8.66 -1.02 3.35
N ASP A 271 -8.79 0.05 2.56
CA ASP A 271 -8.95 1.42 3.02
C ASP A 271 -10.38 1.93 2.83
N GLN A 272 -10.75 2.95 3.58
CA GLN A 272 -12.01 3.68 3.45
C GLN A 272 -13.27 2.80 3.65
N LEU A 273 -13.27 1.93 4.69
CA LEU A 273 -14.45 1.10 4.99
C LEU A 273 -15.72 1.93 5.22
N GLU A 274 -15.57 3.17 5.68
CA GLU A 274 -16.67 4.11 5.89
C GLU A 274 -17.47 4.41 4.62
N ASP A 275 -16.90 4.24 3.43
CA ASP A 275 -17.61 4.46 2.17
C ASP A 275 -18.76 3.46 1.96
N LEU A 276 -18.77 2.34 2.68
CA LEU A 276 -19.90 1.41 2.71
C LEU A 276 -21.19 2.07 3.22
N GLN A 277 -21.10 3.15 4.01
CA GLN A 277 -22.28 3.90 4.48
C GLN A 277 -23.08 4.54 3.34
N ASN A 278 -22.45 4.75 2.18
CA ASN A 278 -23.08 5.36 1.00
C ASN A 278 -23.83 4.32 0.13
N LEU A 279 -23.76 3.03 0.49
CA LEU A 279 -24.40 1.94 -0.24
C LEU A 279 -25.81 1.64 0.31
N GLU A 280 -26.60 0.92 -0.48
CA GLU A 280 -27.84 0.36 0.02
C GLU A 280 -27.56 -0.66 1.12
N GLN A 281 -28.32 -0.61 2.21
CA GLN A 281 -28.19 -1.50 3.38
C GLN A 281 -26.76 -1.55 3.96
N PRO A 282 -26.19 -0.42 4.39
CA PRO A 282 -24.78 -0.31 4.76
C PRO A 282 -24.34 -1.29 5.85
N VAL A 283 -25.22 -1.61 6.78
CA VAL A 283 -24.98 -2.61 7.83
C VAL A 283 -24.78 -4.01 7.27
N GLU A 284 -25.63 -4.39 6.35
CA GLU A 284 -25.53 -5.71 5.70
C GLU A 284 -24.31 -5.79 4.80
N GLN A 285 -23.93 -4.69 4.13
CA GLN A 285 -22.71 -4.61 3.34
C GLN A 285 -21.48 -4.79 4.23
N PHE A 286 -21.40 -4.09 5.35
CA PHE A 286 -20.32 -4.26 6.31
C PHE A 286 -20.23 -5.69 6.84
N ARG A 287 -21.36 -6.30 7.19
CA ARG A 287 -21.44 -7.69 7.65
C ARG A 287 -20.93 -8.66 6.58
N ARG A 288 -21.37 -8.53 5.33
CA ARG A 288 -20.93 -9.39 4.20
C ARG A 288 -19.42 -9.27 3.95
N LEU A 289 -18.87 -8.06 4.00
CA LEU A 289 -17.43 -7.86 3.91
C LEU A 289 -16.71 -8.59 5.04
N VAL A 290 -17.14 -8.40 6.30
CA VAL A 290 -16.55 -9.08 7.46
C VAL A 290 -16.66 -10.61 7.32
N ASP A 291 -17.76 -11.12 6.84
CA ASP A 291 -17.96 -12.55 6.59
C ASP A 291 -16.97 -13.08 5.54
N THR A 292 -16.79 -12.35 4.44
CA THR A 292 -15.80 -12.70 3.40
C THR A 292 -14.40 -12.72 3.94
N ILE A 293 -13.97 -11.66 4.66
CA ILE A 293 -12.63 -11.53 5.22
C ILE A 293 -12.35 -12.61 6.27
N THR A 294 -13.30 -12.87 7.16
CA THR A 294 -13.13 -13.91 8.19
C THR A 294 -13.07 -15.31 7.57
N THR A 295 -13.85 -15.58 6.53
CA THR A 295 -13.78 -16.85 5.80
C THR A 295 -12.44 -17.01 5.08
N LEU A 296 -11.96 -15.96 4.41
CA LEU A 296 -10.65 -15.96 3.75
C LEU A 296 -9.52 -16.24 4.74
N THR A 297 -9.48 -15.55 5.88
CA THR A 297 -8.43 -15.74 6.90
C THR A 297 -8.52 -17.10 7.60
N ASP A 298 -9.71 -17.69 7.72
CA ASP A 298 -9.86 -19.05 8.25
C ASP A 298 -9.36 -20.13 7.29
N GLN A 299 -9.55 -19.93 5.97
CA GLN A 299 -9.17 -20.92 4.95
C GLN A 299 -7.73 -20.75 4.44
N ALA A 300 -7.16 -19.55 4.56
CA ALA A 300 -5.79 -19.24 4.13
C ALA A 300 -4.98 -18.62 5.29
N PRO A 301 -4.32 -19.48 6.12
CA PRO A 301 -3.62 -19.03 7.34
C PRO A 301 -2.47 -18.04 7.11
N ASN A 302 -1.88 -18.02 5.92
CA ASN A 302 -0.84 -17.04 5.55
C ASN A 302 -1.39 -15.70 5.05
N THR A 303 -2.68 -15.42 5.26
CA THR A 303 -3.29 -14.16 4.87
C THR A 303 -3.28 -13.16 6.02
N ILE A 304 -2.92 -11.92 5.74
CA ILE A 304 -3.03 -10.77 6.63
C ILE A 304 -4.01 -9.79 6.00
N VAL A 305 -5.01 -9.34 6.75
CA VAL A 305 -5.95 -8.31 6.30
C VAL A 305 -5.82 -7.10 7.21
N VAL A 306 -5.44 -5.96 6.64
CA VAL A 306 -5.41 -4.66 7.33
C VAL A 306 -6.63 -3.88 6.91
N LEU A 307 -7.48 -3.53 7.86
CA LEU A 307 -8.71 -2.77 7.65
C LEU A 307 -8.55 -1.36 8.21
N ALA A 308 -8.68 -0.34 7.39
CA ALA A 308 -8.68 1.05 7.86
C ALA A 308 -10.06 1.69 7.70
N CYS A 309 -10.54 2.31 8.77
CA CYS A 309 -11.78 3.05 8.74
C CYS A 309 -11.81 4.21 9.76
N LEU A 310 -12.85 5.03 9.66
CA LEU A 310 -13.19 6.00 10.69
C LEU A 310 -13.60 5.30 11.98
N GLU A 311 -13.13 5.80 13.13
CA GLU A 311 -13.45 5.22 14.44
C GLU A 311 -14.95 5.26 14.71
N ASP A 312 -15.60 6.40 14.45
CA ASP A 312 -17.06 6.57 14.66
C ASP A 312 -17.87 5.60 13.81
N TYR A 313 -17.46 5.37 12.56
CA TYR A 313 -18.08 4.38 11.68
C TYR A 313 -17.99 2.97 12.26
N TYR A 314 -16.80 2.58 12.70
CA TYR A 314 -16.60 1.25 13.30
C TYR A 314 -17.43 1.07 14.58
N VAL A 315 -17.41 2.04 15.49
CA VAL A 315 -18.17 2.00 16.75
C VAL A 315 -19.66 1.87 16.48
N ALA A 316 -20.19 2.58 15.49
CA ALA A 316 -21.61 2.52 15.12
C ALA A 316 -22.03 1.14 14.57
N HIS A 317 -21.15 0.45 13.83
CA HIS A 317 -21.49 -0.80 13.14
C HIS A 317 -21.07 -2.07 13.89
N ARG A 318 -20.05 -1.99 14.77
CA ARG A 318 -19.53 -3.15 15.50
C ARG A 318 -20.58 -3.87 16.35
N GLN A 319 -21.53 -3.14 16.94
CA GLN A 319 -22.57 -3.72 17.79
C GLN A 319 -23.56 -4.61 17.02
N GLN A 320 -23.57 -4.51 15.71
CA GLN A 320 -24.47 -5.26 14.82
C GLN A 320 -23.82 -6.55 14.30
N LEU A 321 -22.52 -6.74 14.61
CA LEU A 321 -21.82 -7.98 14.29
C LEU A 321 -22.03 -9.03 15.37
N PRO A 322 -22.17 -10.32 14.99
CA PRO A 322 -22.13 -11.42 15.94
C PRO A 322 -20.84 -11.40 16.76
N LYS A 323 -20.91 -11.76 18.05
CA LYS A 323 -19.75 -11.79 18.96
C LYS A 323 -18.59 -12.58 18.39
N SER A 324 -18.84 -13.72 17.75
CA SER A 324 -17.82 -14.56 17.12
C SER A 324 -17.05 -13.82 15.99
N LYS A 325 -17.70 -12.89 15.28
CA LYS A 325 -17.05 -12.08 14.24
C LYS A 325 -16.26 -10.92 14.85
N LEU A 326 -16.80 -10.29 15.89
CA LEU A 326 -16.07 -9.26 16.65
C LEU A 326 -14.79 -9.82 17.26
N ASP A 327 -14.88 -11.01 17.89
CA ASP A 327 -13.69 -11.67 18.44
C ASP A 327 -12.62 -11.94 17.37
N ARG A 328 -13.01 -12.16 16.12
CA ARG A 328 -12.06 -12.35 15.01
C ARG A 328 -11.45 -11.05 14.51
N LEU A 329 -12.20 -9.96 14.53
CA LEU A 329 -11.71 -8.64 14.13
C LEU A 329 -10.79 -8.02 15.18
N GLU A 330 -11.07 -8.26 16.47
CA GLU A 330 -10.43 -7.58 17.58
C GLU A 330 -9.38 -8.46 18.31
N ASN A 331 -9.35 -9.76 18.05
CA ASN A 331 -8.44 -10.72 18.68
C ASN A 331 -7.73 -11.63 17.64
N PRO A 332 -6.46 -11.94 17.84
CA PRO A 332 -5.58 -11.58 18.95
C PRO A 332 -4.98 -10.18 18.83
N PHE A 333 -5.21 -9.47 17.74
CA PHE A 333 -4.64 -8.14 17.50
C PHE A 333 -5.71 -7.08 17.78
N GLN A 334 -5.55 -6.38 18.92
CA GLN A 334 -6.41 -5.26 19.24
C GLN A 334 -6.33 -4.17 18.15
N SER A 335 -7.43 -3.44 17.95
CA SER A 335 -7.44 -2.29 17.05
C SER A 335 -6.39 -1.26 17.46
N VAL A 336 -5.74 -0.65 16.46
CA VAL A 336 -4.79 0.43 16.69
C VAL A 336 -5.46 1.75 16.34
N ARG A 337 -5.44 2.69 17.30
CA ARG A 337 -5.95 4.04 17.09
C ARG A 337 -4.85 4.93 16.53
N LEU A 338 -5.14 5.54 15.39
CA LEU A 338 -4.23 6.47 14.74
C LEU A 338 -4.57 7.90 15.17
N MET A 339 -3.66 8.51 15.93
CA MET A 339 -3.83 9.90 16.34
C MET A 339 -3.78 10.82 15.13
N SER A 340 -4.71 11.76 15.04
CA SER A 340 -4.75 12.77 13.96
C SER A 340 -3.86 13.97 14.25
N GLN A 341 -3.67 14.30 15.52
CA GLN A 341 -2.84 15.41 16.00
C GLN A 341 -1.36 15.00 16.03
N ARG A 342 -0.48 15.98 15.80
CA ARG A 342 0.97 15.78 15.76
C ARG A 342 1.67 16.56 16.87
N SER A 343 2.75 15.99 17.41
CA SER A 343 3.66 16.72 18.28
C SER A 343 4.53 17.68 17.46
N VAL A 344 5.18 18.62 18.13
CA VAL A 344 6.09 19.56 17.48
C VAL A 344 7.24 18.82 16.81
N GLU A 345 7.77 17.79 17.46
CA GLU A 345 8.85 16.94 16.93
C GLU A 345 8.43 16.23 15.66
N GLU A 346 7.21 15.64 15.63
CA GLU A 346 6.67 14.99 14.44
C GLU A 346 6.48 15.99 13.29
N ILE A 347 6.01 17.21 13.58
CA ILE A 347 5.86 18.27 12.58
C ILE A 347 7.22 18.67 12.02
N CYS A 348 8.21 18.86 12.88
CA CYS A 348 9.56 19.14 12.45
C CYS A 348 10.14 18.05 11.54
N GLU A 349 9.93 16.78 11.87
CA GLU A 349 10.38 15.67 11.01
C GLU A 349 9.65 15.61 9.66
N ILE A 350 8.34 15.90 9.63
CA ILE A 350 7.57 16.02 8.38
C ILE A 350 8.17 17.14 7.50
N VAL A 351 8.47 18.29 8.08
CA VAL A 351 9.02 19.44 7.34
C VAL A 351 10.44 19.15 6.87
N LYS A 352 11.32 18.62 7.74
CA LYS A 352 12.71 18.25 7.37
C LYS A 352 12.77 17.29 6.20
N ARG A 353 11.93 16.23 6.19
CA ARG A 353 11.88 15.26 5.10
C ARG A 353 11.51 15.88 3.77
N ARG A 354 10.53 16.78 3.78
CA ARG A 354 10.03 17.46 2.59
C ARG A 354 11.02 18.50 2.05
N LEU A 355 11.64 19.28 2.94
CA LEU A 355 12.71 20.22 2.56
C LEU A 355 13.94 19.49 2.01
N ARG A 356 14.35 18.39 2.65
CA ARG A 356 15.43 17.56 2.13
C ARG A 356 15.16 17.11 0.69
N TYR A 357 13.98 16.56 0.44
CA TYR A 357 13.59 16.16 -0.91
C TYR A 357 13.64 17.32 -1.90
N LEU A 358 13.13 18.51 -1.52
CA LEU A 358 13.19 19.70 -2.35
C LEU A 358 14.64 20.07 -2.74
N TYR A 359 15.53 20.05 -1.76
CA TYR A 359 16.91 20.46 -1.97
C TYR A 359 17.69 19.43 -2.80
N GLU A 360 17.46 18.15 -2.57
CA GLU A 360 18.04 17.05 -3.36
C GLU A 360 17.57 17.11 -4.83
N GLU A 361 16.28 17.32 -5.09
CA GLU A 361 15.73 17.46 -6.46
C GLU A 361 16.33 18.67 -7.22
N LEU A 362 16.67 19.72 -6.51
CA LEU A 362 17.30 20.92 -7.09
C LEU A 362 18.82 20.86 -7.09
N GLY A 363 19.43 19.74 -6.69
CA GLY A 363 20.88 19.55 -6.64
C GLY A 363 21.60 20.42 -5.60
N LEU A 364 20.88 20.89 -4.57
CA LEU A 364 21.45 21.66 -3.47
C LEU A 364 21.92 20.74 -2.35
N GLY A 365 23.04 21.11 -1.71
CA GLY A 365 23.45 20.48 -0.47
C GLY A 365 22.47 20.77 0.68
N HIS A 366 22.62 20.04 1.80
CA HIS A 366 21.76 20.24 2.96
C HIS A 366 22.21 21.50 3.75
N PRO A 367 21.25 22.33 4.24
CA PRO A 367 21.58 23.45 5.12
C PRO A 367 22.09 22.93 6.47
N HIS A 368 22.79 23.79 7.23
CA HIS A 368 23.26 23.44 8.58
C HIS A 368 22.09 23.10 9.53
N ASP A 369 21.00 23.87 9.44
CA ASP A 369 19.74 23.53 10.10
C ASP A 369 18.82 22.83 9.10
N PRO A 370 18.45 21.53 9.31
CA PRO A 370 17.55 20.81 8.41
C PRO A 370 16.14 21.38 8.30
N LEU A 371 15.73 22.27 9.21
CA LEU A 371 14.44 22.97 9.16
C LEU A 371 14.47 24.23 8.32
N HIS A 372 15.65 24.76 7.99
CA HIS A 372 15.77 25.99 7.23
C HIS A 372 14.96 25.94 5.92
N PRO A 373 14.08 26.93 5.61
CA PRO A 373 14.02 28.27 6.21
C PRO A 373 13.09 28.44 7.41
N PHE A 374 12.47 27.37 7.94
CA PHE A 374 11.63 27.43 9.12
C PHE A 374 12.44 27.41 10.42
N THR A 375 11.78 27.85 11.49
CA THR A 375 12.24 27.66 12.87
C THR A 375 11.29 26.75 13.64
N SER A 376 11.79 26.05 14.66
CA SER A 376 10.94 25.19 15.52
C SER A 376 9.82 25.99 16.20
N GLN A 377 10.06 27.27 16.56
CA GLN A 377 9.07 28.14 17.18
C GLN A 377 7.91 28.49 16.22
N GLU A 378 8.20 28.66 14.92
CA GLU A 378 7.16 28.88 13.92
C GLU A 378 6.29 27.63 13.80
N LEU A 379 6.87 26.43 13.78
CA LEU A 379 6.16 25.18 13.63
C LEU A 379 5.37 24.78 14.92
N GLU A 380 5.80 25.21 16.08
CA GLU A 380 5.10 24.99 17.36
C GLU A 380 3.66 25.50 17.34
N LYS A 381 3.42 26.61 16.63
CA LYS A 381 2.07 27.19 16.48
C LYS A 381 1.12 26.28 15.67
N ALA A 382 1.66 25.38 14.87
CA ALA A 382 0.89 24.36 14.14
C ALA A 382 0.69 23.05 14.97
N ALA A 383 1.24 22.97 16.18
CA ALA A 383 1.03 21.82 17.07
C ALA A 383 -0.46 21.62 17.36
N LYS A 384 -0.87 20.36 17.54
CA LYS A 384 -2.27 19.94 17.78
C LYS A 384 -3.21 20.04 16.56
N LEU A 385 -2.75 20.52 15.43
CA LEU A 385 -3.51 20.42 14.18
C LEU A 385 -3.43 18.99 13.62
N ARG A 386 -4.40 18.63 12.77
CA ARG A 386 -4.36 17.38 12.00
C ARG A 386 -3.25 17.47 10.94
N THR A 387 -2.64 16.34 10.63
CA THR A 387 -1.56 16.29 9.62
C THR A 387 -1.97 16.95 8.29
N ARG A 388 -3.21 16.72 7.83
CA ARG A 388 -3.74 17.35 6.62
C ARG A 388 -3.75 18.87 6.72
N ASP A 389 -4.21 19.41 7.85
CA ASP A 389 -4.33 20.86 8.05
C ASP A 389 -2.94 21.52 8.13
N ILE A 390 -1.97 20.84 8.76
CA ILE A 390 -0.57 21.28 8.80
C ILE A 390 0.01 21.35 7.37
N LEU A 391 -0.15 20.30 6.59
CA LEU A 391 0.36 20.26 5.21
C LEU A 391 -0.31 21.29 4.32
N ASP A 392 -1.61 21.53 4.48
CA ASP A 392 -2.35 22.57 3.77
C ASP A 392 -1.86 23.97 4.13
N GLN A 393 -1.58 24.25 5.42
CA GLN A 393 -1.01 25.51 5.85
C GLN A 393 0.40 25.72 5.26
N LEU A 394 1.26 24.70 5.31
CA LEU A 394 2.60 24.76 4.74
C LEU A 394 2.56 24.93 3.21
N ARG A 395 1.65 24.28 2.51
CA ARG A 395 1.44 24.43 1.07
C ARG A 395 1.04 25.87 0.73
N ARG A 396 0.06 26.44 1.43
CA ARG A 396 -0.38 27.82 1.24
C ARG A 396 0.75 28.82 1.57
N HIS A 397 1.55 28.52 2.58
CA HIS A 397 2.69 29.35 2.92
C HIS A 397 3.74 29.31 1.82
N GLN A 398 4.11 28.16 1.30
CA GLN A 398 5.06 28.02 0.19
C GLN A 398 4.55 28.78 -1.04
N GLU A 399 3.27 28.66 -1.38
CA GLU A 399 2.67 29.38 -2.51
C GLU A 399 2.76 30.90 -2.35
N ARG A 400 2.51 31.42 -1.15
CA ARG A 400 2.67 32.85 -0.86
C ARG A 400 4.12 33.30 -0.95
N CYS A 401 5.08 32.49 -0.50
CA CYS A 401 6.52 32.78 -0.63
C CYS A 401 6.92 32.80 -2.11
N ARG A 402 6.42 31.90 -2.93
CA ARG A 402 6.63 31.84 -4.38
C ARG A 402 6.11 33.11 -5.08
N GLN A 403 4.89 33.54 -4.75
CA GLN A 403 4.29 34.77 -5.30
C GLN A 403 5.04 36.04 -4.88
N ALA A 404 5.56 36.03 -3.63
CA ALA A 404 6.35 37.17 -3.11
C ALA A 404 7.82 37.16 -3.56
N GLY A 405 8.31 36.06 -4.10
CA GLY A 405 9.73 35.86 -4.45
C GLY A 405 10.68 35.90 -3.25
N ARG A 406 10.18 35.75 -2.02
CA ARG A 406 10.95 35.77 -0.77
C ARG A 406 10.24 34.96 0.31
N TYR A 407 11.01 34.52 1.33
CA TYR A 407 10.43 33.89 2.51
C TYR A 407 9.56 34.89 3.31
N LEU A 408 8.40 34.42 3.72
CA LEU A 408 7.45 35.13 4.58
C LEU A 408 7.37 34.42 5.93
N PRO A 409 7.06 35.10 7.05
CA PRO A 409 6.87 34.45 8.35
C PRO A 409 5.75 33.37 8.32
N PHE A 410 5.97 32.28 9.06
CA PHE A 410 4.99 31.19 9.26
C PHE A 410 4.57 31.12 10.75
N PRO A 411 3.29 30.86 11.08
CA PRO A 411 2.14 30.87 10.20
C PRO A 411 1.82 32.29 9.71
N PRO A 412 1.12 32.41 8.56
CA PRO A 412 0.68 33.70 8.11
C PRO A 412 -0.24 34.30 9.20
N GLY A 413 0.05 35.54 9.63
CA GLY A 413 -0.88 36.29 10.49
C GLY A 413 -2.27 36.33 9.86
N ASP A 414 -3.32 36.56 10.65
CA ASP A 414 -4.76 36.57 10.29
C ASP A 414 -5.18 37.58 9.19
N THR A 415 -4.37 37.74 8.16
CA THR A 415 -4.72 38.54 6.99
C THR A 415 -5.50 37.67 6.01
N PRO A 416 -6.76 38.02 5.69
CA PRO A 416 -7.54 37.30 4.69
C PRO A 416 -6.80 37.30 3.35
N PRO A 417 -6.94 36.24 2.53
CA PRO A 417 -6.32 36.20 1.21
C PRO A 417 -6.81 37.37 0.36
N PRO A 418 -5.94 37.97 -0.49
CA PRO A 418 -6.38 38.96 -1.42
C PRO A 418 -7.48 38.39 -2.33
N PRO A 419 -8.48 39.19 -2.74
CA PRO A 419 -9.49 38.72 -3.66
C PRO A 419 -8.85 38.25 -4.96
N PRO A 420 -9.45 37.28 -5.67
CA PRO A 420 -8.95 36.83 -6.96
C PRO A 420 -8.89 37.99 -7.93
N PRO A 421 -7.90 38.04 -8.84
CA PRO A 421 -7.80 39.11 -9.83
C PRO A 421 -9.04 39.12 -10.71
N PRO A 422 -9.45 40.32 -11.21
CA PRO A 422 -10.68 40.54 -11.97
C PRO A 422 -10.72 39.78 -13.28
#